data_609b8355483899f941a78af3685282ac
#
_entry.id   609b8355483899f941a78af3685282ac
#
_cell.length_a   1.000
_cell.length_b   1.000
_cell.length_c   1.000
_cell.angle_alpha   90.00
_cell.angle_beta   90.00
_cell.angle_gamma   90.00
#
_symmetry.space_group_name_H-M   'P 1'
#
loop_
_entity.id
_entity.type
_entity.pdbx_description
1 polymer ?
#
loop_
_entity_poly.entity_id
_entity_poly.type
_entity_poly.pdbx_seq_one_letter_code
_entity_poly.pdbx_strand_id
1 'polypeptide(L)' 'MSVLKGADSVRIDTHRGNVPMQKMIGKCGFIYCGIIYLTDGAERLAYELILKK' A
#
# COMPACT_ATOMS: atom_id res chain seq x y z
N MET A 1 1.03 6.19 -6.79
CA MET A 1 1.18 4.85 -6.19
C MET A 1 2.57 4.32 -6.46
N SER A 2 3.20 3.79 -5.45
CA SER A 2 4.53 3.17 -5.57
C SER A 2 4.44 1.71 -5.19
N VAL A 3 5.23 0.87 -5.86
CA VAL A 3 5.24 -0.56 -5.59
C VAL A 3 6.66 -0.99 -5.28
N LEU A 4 6.84 -1.60 -4.12
CA LEU A 4 8.11 -2.19 -3.70
C LEU A 4 7.91 -3.70 -3.58
N LYS A 5 8.62 -4.44 -4.39
CA LYS A 5 8.52 -5.89 -4.39
C LYS A 5 9.73 -6.50 -3.69
N GLY A 6 9.48 -7.17 -2.58
CA GLY A 6 10.50 -7.93 -1.87
C GLY A 6 10.44 -9.40 -2.23
N ALA A 7 11.28 -10.21 -1.56
CA ALA A 7 11.31 -11.65 -1.80
C ALA A 7 10.03 -12.34 -1.35
N ASP A 8 9.47 -11.89 -0.24
CA ASP A 8 8.32 -12.54 0.39
C ASP A 8 7.10 -11.64 0.50
N SER A 9 7.17 -10.43 -0.05
CA SER A 9 6.04 -9.51 0.06
C SER A 9 6.08 -8.45 -1.02
N VAL A 10 4.92 -7.84 -1.24
CA VAL A 10 4.78 -6.68 -2.11
C VAL A 10 4.23 -5.53 -1.26
N ARG A 11 4.89 -4.39 -1.32
CA ARG A 11 4.42 -3.20 -0.61
C ARG A 11 4.00 -2.15 -1.61
N ILE A 12 2.86 -1.52 -1.35
CA ILE A 12 2.38 -0.43 -2.18
C ILE A 12 1.91 0.71 -1.29
N ASP A 13 1.91 1.90 -1.84
CA ASP A 13 1.33 3.05 -1.17
C ASP A 13 0.41 3.76 -2.15
N THR A 14 -0.63 4.40 -1.63
CA THR A 14 -1.59 5.11 -2.44
C THR A 14 -2.03 6.38 -1.73
N HIS A 15 -2.47 7.36 -2.51
CA HIS A 15 -3.00 8.60 -1.97
C HIS A 15 -4.29 8.32 -1.20
N ARG A 16 -4.46 8.98 -0.06
CA ARG A 16 -5.62 8.75 0.81
C ARG A 16 -6.95 9.06 0.13
N GLY A 17 -6.93 9.94 -0.87
CA GLY A 17 -8.14 10.30 -1.60
C GLY A 17 -8.49 9.34 -2.75
N ASN A 18 -7.63 8.37 -3.02
CA ASN A 18 -7.84 7.45 -4.14
C ASN A 18 -8.66 6.23 -3.67
N VAL A 19 -9.95 6.46 -3.41
CA VAL A 19 -10.84 5.44 -2.87
C VAL A 19 -11.00 4.21 -3.78
N PRO A 20 -11.15 4.37 -5.10
CA PRO A 20 -11.24 3.19 -5.98
C PRO A 20 -10.01 2.29 -5.89
N MET A 21 -8.82 2.87 -5.81
CA MET A 21 -7.59 2.11 -5.68
C MET A 21 -7.52 1.39 -4.33
N GLN A 22 -7.95 2.05 -3.26
CA GLN A 22 -7.97 1.44 -1.94
C GLN A 22 -8.88 0.22 -1.91
N LYS A 23 -10.03 0.29 -2.56
CA LYS A 23 -10.96 -0.83 -2.64
C LYS A 23 -10.34 -1.99 -3.42
N MET A 24 -9.67 -1.69 -4.52
CA MET A 24 -9.00 -2.71 -5.32
C MET A 24 -7.89 -3.40 -4.52
N ILE A 25 -7.09 -2.62 -3.81
CA ILE A 25 -6.01 -3.15 -2.99
C ILE A 25 -6.56 -4.09 -1.92
N GLY A 26 -7.66 -3.71 -1.28
CA GLY A 26 -8.31 -4.56 -0.29
C GLY A 26 -8.79 -5.88 -0.86
N LYS A 27 -9.34 -5.85 -2.07
CA LYS A 27 -9.81 -7.07 -2.74
C LYS A 27 -8.66 -8.00 -3.11
N CYS A 28 -7.48 -7.44 -3.34
CA CYS A 28 -6.30 -8.25 -3.68
C CYS A 28 -5.69 -8.95 -2.46
N GLY A 29 -6.18 -8.65 -1.26
CA GLY A 29 -5.69 -9.28 -0.06
C GLY A 29 -4.56 -8.53 0.62
N PHE A 30 -4.32 -7.29 0.24
CA PHE A 30 -3.32 -6.46 0.91
C PHE A 30 -3.77 -6.09 2.32
N ILE A 31 -2.81 -5.99 3.23
CA ILE A 31 -3.05 -5.63 4.61
C ILE A 31 -2.69 -4.16 4.81
N TYR A 32 -3.59 -3.41 5.42
CA TYR A 32 -3.32 -2.01 5.72
C TYR A 32 -2.26 -1.92 6.83
N CYS A 33 -1.19 -1.20 6.53
CA CYS A 33 -0.06 -1.07 7.46
C CYS A 33 -0.03 0.27 8.18
N GLY A 34 -0.82 1.23 7.72
CA GLY A 34 -0.86 2.53 8.35
C GLY A 34 -0.58 3.66 7.37
N ILE A 35 -0.40 4.86 7.92
CA ILE A 35 -0.12 6.06 7.12
C ILE A 35 1.37 6.35 7.18
N ILE A 36 1.95 6.61 6.02
CA ILE A 36 3.35 7.05 5.93
C ILE A 36 3.39 8.48 5.42
N TYR A 37 4.45 9.18 5.75
CA TYR A 37 4.65 10.56 5.32
C TYR A 37 5.89 10.62 4.43
N LEU A 38 5.71 11.22 3.26
CA LEU A 38 6.82 11.43 2.34
C LEU A 38 7.63 12.65 2.75
N THR A 39 8.81 12.81 2.14
CA THR A 39 9.70 13.92 2.46
C THR A 39 9.06 15.28 2.22
N ASP A 40 8.12 15.35 1.29
CA ASP A 40 7.39 16.59 0.99
C ASP A 40 6.18 16.80 1.90
N GLY A 41 5.98 15.92 2.88
CA GLY A 41 4.87 16.01 3.82
C GLY A 41 3.58 15.36 3.34
N ALA A 42 3.57 14.76 2.17
CA ALA A 42 2.36 14.10 1.65
C ALA A 42 2.06 12.83 2.42
N GLU A 43 0.78 12.62 2.74
CA GLU A 43 0.33 11.40 3.41
C GLU A 43 0.04 10.31 2.39
N ARG A 44 0.46 9.09 2.68
CA ARG A 44 0.19 7.93 1.85
C ARG A 44 -0.28 6.78 2.71
N LEU A 45 -1.22 6.01 2.20
CA LEU A 45 -1.70 4.81 2.87
C LEU A 45 -0.84 3.64 2.44
N ALA A 46 -0.22 2.98 3.39
CA ALA A 46 0.69 1.87 3.12
C ALA A 46 -0.02 0.54 3.26
N TYR A 47 0.20 -0.34 2.30
CA TYR A 47 -0.37 -1.68 2.28
C TYR A 47 0.71 -2.69 1.98
N GLU A 48 0.52 -3.91 2.47
CA GLU A 48 1.48 -4.99 2.23
C GLU A 48 0.74 -6.29 1.91
N LEU A 49 1.24 -7.00 0.91
CA LEU A 49 0.75 -8.34 0.57
C LEU A 49 1.85 -9.34 0.88
N ILE A 50 1.56 -10.29 1.75
CA ILE A 50 2.52 -11.33 2.10
C ILE A 50 2.37 -12.46 1.08
N LEU A 51 3.46 -12.75 0.38
CA LEU A 51 3.48 -13.79 -0.65
C LEU A 51 3.83 -15.15 -0.09
N LYS A 52 4.38 -15.18 1.10
CA LYS A 52 4.80 -16.42 1.73
C LYS A 52 3.60 -17.29 2.07
N LYS A 53 3.69 -18.54 1.73
CA LYS A 53 2.66 -19.51 2.07
C LYS A 53 2.93 -20.16 3.43
#